data_9f9e41f6a6e44737d5a479a229037d75
#
_entry.id   9f9e41f6a6e44737d5a479a229037d75
#
_cell.length_a   1.000
_cell.length_b   1.000
_cell.length_c   1.000
_cell.angle_alpha   90.00
_cell.angle_beta   90.00
_cell.angle_gamma   90.00
#
_symmetry.space_group_name_H-M   'P 1'
#
loop_
_entity.id
_entity.type
_entity.pdbx_description
1 polymer ?
#
loop_
_entity_poly.entity_id
_entity_poly.type
_entity_poly.pdbx_seq_one_letter_code
_entity_poly.pdbx_strand_id
1 'polypeptide(L)'
;MPAEEKMKFIYFTLSFLLLTTLVKAEKLTIYTYDSFVSEWGPGPIIENQFEETYQIDLDLVAVDSAATLLNKVILEGENTKADIVLGLDMNLFDIAKESNLFDKHSLTNLNDKLNLPINWESKIFVPYNFGYFAFVYNNKNLKTPPKSMDELINSTKARIVIQDPRTSTPGLGLLTWMKALYGDDAKKNWSKLNKKIISVTKGWTDAYYNFFMAGEADIVLSYTSSPAAHIMFEENYDISASTFTEGNYVSVEFAGILKSSTNNEMANNFLNFMLSDEFQSIIPSTNIMYPVTNIKLTDAYNELEIPKPLQLKHKDINLSLIQR
;
A
#
# COMPACT_ATOMS: atom_id res chain seq x y z
N MET A 1 -25.20 -45.57 51.30
CA MET A 1 -23.85 -45.20 50.87
C MET A 1 -23.27 -44.28 51.94
N PRO A 2 -22.14 -44.60 52.49
CA PRO A 2 -21.49 -43.77 53.48
C PRO A 2 -21.03 -42.43 52.89
N ALA A 3 -21.02 -41.39 53.76
CA ALA A 3 -20.74 -40.00 53.32
C ALA A 3 -19.35 -39.82 52.65
N GLU A 4 -18.41 -40.70 52.98
CA GLU A 4 -17.05 -40.69 52.35
C GLU A 4 -17.01 -41.03 50.84
N GLU A 5 -17.90 -41.91 50.36
CA GLU A 5 -17.96 -42.21 48.91
C GLU A 5 -18.56 -41.08 48.09
N LYS A 6 -19.52 -40.33 48.68
CA LYS A 6 -20.07 -39.15 48.00
C LYS A 6 -19.05 -38.01 47.88
N MET A 7 -18.16 -37.88 48.89
CA MET A 7 -17.13 -36.86 48.91
C MET A 7 -16.02 -37.16 47.89
N LYS A 8 -15.62 -38.42 47.72
CA LYS A 8 -14.65 -38.82 46.66
C LYS A 8 -15.18 -38.63 45.26
N PHE A 9 -16.49 -38.82 45.02
CA PHE A 9 -17.10 -38.60 43.73
C PHE A 9 -17.20 -37.09 43.35
N ILE A 10 -17.40 -36.23 44.34
CA ILE A 10 -17.42 -34.75 44.16
C ILE A 10 -16.02 -34.22 43.84
N TYR A 11 -14.98 -34.72 44.46
CA TYR A 11 -13.61 -34.33 44.12
C TYR A 11 -13.14 -34.81 42.74
N PHE A 12 -13.62 -35.97 42.28
CA PHE A 12 -13.28 -36.48 40.96
C PHE A 12 -14.00 -35.72 39.84
N THR A 13 -15.23 -35.27 40.05
CA THR A 13 -15.97 -34.42 39.10
C THR A 13 -15.45 -32.98 39.05
N LEU A 14 -14.93 -32.42 40.17
CA LEU A 14 -14.38 -31.08 40.22
C LEU A 14 -12.97 -30.98 39.60
N SER A 15 -12.19 -32.08 39.61
CA SER A 15 -10.85 -32.14 38.98
C SER A 15 -10.93 -32.22 37.46
N PHE A 16 -12.06 -32.64 36.89
CA PHE A 16 -12.21 -32.76 35.42
C PHE A 16 -12.67 -31.45 34.75
N LEU A 17 -13.09 -30.46 35.53
CA LEU A 17 -13.59 -29.17 35.01
C LEU A 17 -12.52 -28.05 34.96
N LEU A 18 -11.25 -28.32 35.30
CA LEU A 18 -10.20 -27.31 35.39
C LEU A 18 -9.08 -27.48 34.36
N LEU A 19 -9.25 -28.35 33.38
CA LEU A 19 -8.36 -28.39 32.19
C LEU A 19 -8.99 -27.66 31.01
N THR A 20 -9.42 -26.41 31.22
CA THR A 20 -9.44 -25.46 30.12
C THR A 20 -7.98 -25.09 29.85
N THR A 21 -7.32 -25.83 28.99
CA THR A 21 -6.11 -25.35 28.34
C THR A 21 -6.47 -23.98 27.78
N LEU A 22 -5.86 -22.93 28.31
CA LEU A 22 -5.74 -21.67 27.61
C LEU A 22 -5.01 -21.97 26.29
N VAL A 23 -5.75 -22.38 25.27
CA VAL A 23 -5.23 -22.37 23.90
C VAL A 23 -4.94 -20.89 23.65
N LYS A 24 -3.67 -20.53 23.79
CA LYS A 24 -3.21 -19.22 23.34
C LYS A 24 -3.59 -19.17 21.85
N ALA A 25 -4.48 -18.24 21.49
CA ALA A 25 -4.80 -18.05 20.09
C ALA A 25 -3.48 -17.91 19.32
N GLU A 26 -3.33 -18.67 18.25
CA GLU A 26 -2.19 -18.48 17.35
C GLU A 26 -2.25 -17.04 16.88
N LYS A 27 -1.10 -16.39 16.76
CA LYS A 27 -1.00 -14.98 16.43
C LYS A 27 -0.21 -14.84 15.13
N LEU A 28 -0.77 -14.10 14.17
CA LEU A 28 -0.08 -13.70 12.95
C LEU A 28 0.28 -12.21 13.03
N THR A 29 1.57 -11.88 12.97
CA THR A 29 2.03 -10.50 13.06
C THR A 29 2.39 -9.97 11.68
N ILE A 30 1.76 -8.87 11.28
CA ILE A 30 1.97 -8.21 10.00
C ILE A 30 2.51 -6.80 10.23
N TYR A 31 3.68 -6.52 9.69
CA TYR A 31 4.20 -5.15 9.63
C TYR A 31 3.65 -4.44 8.39
N THR A 32 3.11 -3.24 8.60
CA THR A 32 2.49 -2.44 7.53
C THR A 32 2.72 -0.94 7.74
N TYR A 33 2.01 -0.07 7.04
CA TYR A 33 2.15 1.40 7.13
C TYR A 33 0.93 2.05 7.81
N ASP A 34 1.14 3.26 8.36
CA ASP A 34 0.17 3.96 9.23
C ASP A 34 -1.22 4.12 8.64
N SER A 35 -1.32 4.55 7.37
CA SER A 35 -2.64 4.75 6.76
C SER A 35 -3.41 3.45 6.51
N PHE A 36 -2.73 2.31 6.43
CA PHE A 36 -3.39 1.01 6.32
C PHE A 36 -4.19 0.66 7.59
N VAL A 37 -3.64 0.97 8.77
CA VAL A 37 -4.25 0.65 10.08
C VAL A 37 -5.06 1.80 10.69
N SER A 38 -5.17 2.94 9.99
CA SER A 38 -6.01 4.05 10.46
C SER A 38 -7.49 3.64 10.53
N GLU A 39 -8.30 4.37 11.30
CA GLU A 39 -9.75 4.09 11.44
C GLU A 39 -10.49 4.06 10.09
N TRP A 40 -10.02 4.84 9.12
CA TRP A 40 -10.56 4.90 7.75
C TRP A 40 -9.85 3.98 6.76
N GLY A 41 -8.73 3.38 7.16
CA GLY A 41 -7.94 2.47 6.35
C GLY A 41 -8.55 1.07 6.26
N PRO A 42 -7.99 0.20 5.42
CA PRO A 42 -8.51 -1.17 5.23
C PRO A 42 -8.22 -2.10 6.43
N GLY A 43 -7.19 -1.81 7.22
CA GLY A 43 -6.68 -2.69 8.28
C GLY A 43 -7.74 -3.18 9.25
N PRO A 44 -8.53 -2.29 9.91
CA PRO A 44 -9.52 -2.73 10.90
C PRO A 44 -10.59 -3.68 10.35
N ILE A 45 -10.99 -3.51 9.08
CA ILE A 45 -11.96 -4.38 8.43
C ILE A 45 -11.31 -5.73 8.08
N ILE A 46 -10.10 -5.69 7.54
CA ILE A 46 -9.32 -6.87 7.15
C ILE A 46 -8.99 -7.73 8.37
N GLU A 47 -8.56 -7.10 9.48
CA GLU A 47 -8.28 -7.76 10.75
C GLU A 47 -9.51 -8.54 11.22
N ASN A 48 -10.65 -7.88 11.35
CA ASN A 48 -11.89 -8.52 11.78
C ASN A 48 -12.31 -9.69 10.87
N GLN A 49 -12.30 -9.50 9.54
CA GLN A 49 -12.70 -10.55 8.60
C GLN A 49 -11.74 -11.76 8.61
N PHE A 50 -10.45 -11.50 8.72
CA PHE A 50 -9.46 -12.57 8.78
C PHE A 50 -9.56 -13.36 10.08
N GLU A 51 -9.70 -12.68 11.21
CA GLU A 51 -9.88 -13.30 12.53
C GLU A 51 -11.16 -14.15 12.61
N GLU A 52 -12.27 -13.63 12.08
CA GLU A 52 -13.53 -14.38 12.00
C GLU A 52 -13.41 -15.64 11.14
N THR A 53 -12.67 -15.57 10.03
CA THR A 53 -12.53 -16.67 9.08
C THR A 53 -11.57 -17.75 9.57
N TYR A 54 -10.43 -17.35 10.14
CA TYR A 54 -9.33 -18.27 10.46
C TYR A 54 -9.17 -18.55 11.94
N GLN A 55 -9.94 -17.86 12.81
CA GLN A 55 -9.92 -18.03 14.27
C GLN A 55 -8.51 -17.84 14.88
N ILE A 56 -7.79 -16.84 14.38
CA ILE A 56 -6.42 -16.46 14.78
C ILE A 56 -6.40 -14.98 15.15
N ASP A 57 -5.51 -14.57 16.06
CA ASP A 57 -5.24 -13.16 16.42
C ASP A 57 -4.33 -12.52 15.35
N LEU A 58 -4.82 -11.49 14.65
CA LEU A 58 -4.09 -10.74 13.62
C LEU A 58 -3.53 -9.45 14.20
N ASP A 59 -2.21 -9.36 14.37
CA ASP A 59 -1.52 -8.19 14.93
C ASP A 59 -0.95 -7.30 13.81
N LEU A 60 -1.57 -6.17 13.55
CA LEU A 60 -1.13 -5.18 12.57
C LEU A 60 -0.21 -4.14 13.24
N VAL A 61 1.08 -4.19 12.94
CA VAL A 61 2.09 -3.27 13.49
C VAL A 61 2.48 -2.24 12.44
N ALA A 62 2.11 -0.99 12.66
CA ALA A 62 2.33 0.10 11.72
C ALA A 62 3.66 0.81 11.88
N VAL A 63 4.17 1.32 10.76
CA VAL A 63 5.29 2.26 10.65
C VAL A 63 4.94 3.37 9.65
N ASP A 64 5.70 4.45 9.66
CA ASP A 64 5.40 5.67 8.90
C ASP A 64 5.22 5.47 7.38
N SER A 65 5.96 4.53 6.76
CA SER A 65 5.97 4.38 5.29
C SER A 65 6.56 3.04 4.84
N ALA A 66 6.33 2.70 3.56
CA ALA A 66 6.91 1.50 2.93
C ALA A 66 8.44 1.45 3.03
N ALA A 67 9.14 2.58 2.85
CA ALA A 67 10.59 2.65 2.97
C ALA A 67 11.04 2.41 4.43
N THR A 68 10.37 3.01 5.41
CA THR A 68 10.62 2.77 6.83
C THR A 68 10.33 1.33 7.21
N LEU A 69 9.27 0.75 6.65
CA LEU A 69 8.88 -0.64 6.83
C LEU A 69 9.98 -1.61 6.39
N LEU A 70 10.48 -1.44 5.17
CA LEU A 70 11.57 -2.28 4.66
C LEU A 70 12.85 -2.12 5.46
N ASN A 71 13.22 -0.87 5.79
CA ASN A 71 14.40 -0.59 6.61
C ASN A 71 14.31 -1.20 8.01
N LYS A 72 13.13 -1.16 8.66
CA LYS A 72 12.88 -1.80 9.95
C LYS A 72 13.16 -3.29 9.86
N VAL A 73 12.59 -3.97 8.87
CA VAL A 73 12.76 -5.42 8.70
C VAL A 73 14.23 -5.78 8.38
N ILE A 74 14.93 -4.97 7.56
CA ILE A 74 16.35 -5.18 7.28
C ILE A 74 17.20 -5.02 8.55
N LEU A 75 16.90 -4.05 9.41
CA LEU A 75 17.64 -3.82 10.65
C LEU A 75 17.36 -4.92 11.69
N GLU A 76 16.15 -5.42 11.77
CA GLU A 76 15.78 -6.52 12.67
C GLU A 76 16.34 -7.87 12.18
N GLY A 77 16.46 -8.05 10.87
CA GLY A 77 16.97 -9.27 10.24
C GLY A 77 16.18 -10.50 10.68
N GLU A 78 16.89 -11.55 11.09
CA GLU A 78 16.29 -12.82 11.57
C GLU A 78 15.57 -12.66 12.93
N ASN A 79 15.76 -11.55 13.63
CA ASN A 79 15.11 -11.28 14.93
C ASN A 79 13.78 -10.55 14.80
N THR A 80 13.32 -10.25 13.58
CA THR A 80 12.04 -9.60 13.34
C THR A 80 10.90 -10.40 13.98
N LYS A 81 9.86 -9.68 14.44
CA LYS A 81 8.65 -10.28 15.03
C LYS A 81 7.53 -10.44 14.01
N ALA A 82 7.71 -9.89 12.82
CA ALA A 82 6.73 -10.01 11.77
C ALA A 82 6.80 -11.38 11.08
N ASP A 83 5.63 -11.90 10.74
CA ASP A 83 5.46 -13.04 9.84
C ASP A 83 5.37 -12.57 8.39
N ILE A 84 4.69 -11.43 8.19
CA ILE A 84 4.43 -10.83 6.87
C ILE A 84 4.82 -9.36 6.89
N VAL A 85 5.31 -8.88 5.76
CA VAL A 85 5.43 -7.45 5.44
C VAL A 85 4.39 -7.14 4.38
N LEU A 86 3.50 -6.18 4.65
CA LEU A 86 2.40 -5.75 3.78
C LEU A 86 2.55 -4.25 3.47
N GLY A 87 2.56 -3.87 2.20
CA GLY A 87 2.61 -2.45 1.81
C GLY A 87 3.97 -1.97 1.32
N LEU A 88 4.82 -2.88 0.86
CA LEU A 88 5.95 -2.50 0.02
C LEU A 88 5.45 -2.20 -1.39
N ASP A 89 6.08 -1.26 -2.07
CA ASP A 89 5.75 -0.90 -3.46
C ASP A 89 6.86 -1.32 -4.44
N MET A 90 6.54 -1.25 -5.73
CA MET A 90 7.44 -1.67 -6.81
C MET A 90 8.81 -0.98 -6.80
N ASN A 91 8.92 0.25 -6.27
CA ASN A 91 10.20 0.95 -6.19
C ASN A 91 11.15 0.28 -5.18
N LEU A 92 10.60 -0.48 -4.24
CA LEU A 92 11.34 -1.21 -3.21
C LEU A 92 11.52 -2.70 -3.55
N PHE A 93 10.97 -3.17 -4.68
CA PHE A 93 10.92 -4.59 -5.02
C PHE A 93 12.30 -5.26 -5.05
N ASP A 94 13.25 -4.65 -5.75
CA ASP A 94 14.60 -5.23 -5.89
C ASP A 94 15.36 -5.20 -4.56
N ILE A 95 15.25 -4.14 -3.76
CA ILE A 95 15.86 -4.07 -2.42
C ILE A 95 15.28 -5.15 -1.52
N ALA A 96 13.96 -5.28 -1.48
CA ALA A 96 13.29 -6.29 -0.68
C ALA A 96 13.74 -7.70 -1.09
N LYS A 97 13.81 -7.97 -2.40
CA LYS A 97 14.28 -9.25 -2.94
C LYS A 97 15.75 -9.53 -2.61
N GLU A 98 16.61 -8.53 -2.79
CA GLU A 98 18.06 -8.63 -2.54
C GLU A 98 18.40 -8.74 -1.05
N SER A 99 17.53 -8.26 -0.16
CA SER A 99 17.68 -8.42 1.29
C SER A 99 17.74 -9.89 1.73
N ASN A 100 17.20 -10.79 0.89
CA ASN A 100 17.13 -12.23 1.15
C ASN A 100 16.36 -12.59 2.44
N LEU A 101 15.52 -11.69 2.97
CA LEU A 101 14.71 -11.90 4.18
C LEU A 101 13.37 -12.56 3.90
N PHE A 102 12.90 -12.54 2.66
CA PHE A 102 11.59 -13.05 2.28
C PHE A 102 11.65 -14.49 1.75
N ASP A 103 10.63 -15.27 2.05
CA ASP A 103 10.45 -16.63 1.56
C ASP A 103 9.50 -16.68 0.35
N LYS A 104 9.45 -17.83 -0.30
CA LYS A 104 8.51 -18.07 -1.39
C LYS A 104 7.11 -18.36 -0.83
N HIS A 105 6.11 -17.76 -1.45
CA HIS A 105 4.72 -18.12 -1.18
C HIS A 105 4.34 -19.45 -1.85
N SER A 106 3.31 -20.12 -1.32
CA SER A 106 2.78 -21.37 -1.85
C SER A 106 1.60 -21.21 -2.82
N LEU A 107 1.21 -19.97 -3.15
CA LEU A 107 0.08 -19.71 -4.03
C LEU A 107 0.36 -20.27 -5.43
N THR A 108 -0.60 -21.03 -5.96
CA THR A 108 -0.59 -21.57 -7.31
C THR A 108 -1.44 -20.69 -8.23
N ASN A 109 -1.06 -20.61 -9.51
CA ASN A 109 -1.81 -19.89 -10.54
C ASN A 109 -2.10 -18.41 -10.18
N LEU A 110 -1.15 -17.75 -9.50
CA LEU A 110 -1.30 -16.37 -9.07
C LEU A 110 -1.69 -15.45 -10.24
N ASN A 111 -0.99 -15.57 -11.38
CA ASN A 111 -1.21 -14.70 -12.53
C ASN A 111 -2.60 -14.86 -13.17
N ASP A 112 -3.24 -16.02 -13.02
CA ASP A 112 -4.59 -16.23 -13.55
C ASP A 112 -5.67 -15.47 -12.73
N LYS A 113 -5.34 -15.09 -11.50
CA LYS A 113 -6.21 -14.31 -10.61
C LYS A 113 -6.01 -12.79 -10.77
N LEU A 114 -4.85 -12.37 -11.32
CA LEU A 114 -4.47 -10.97 -11.34
C LEU A 114 -5.03 -10.23 -12.54
N ASN A 115 -5.56 -9.03 -12.26
CA ASN A 115 -5.97 -8.04 -13.25
C ASN A 115 -5.14 -6.75 -13.07
N LEU A 116 -3.85 -6.83 -13.39
CA LEU A 116 -2.90 -5.73 -13.30
C LEU A 116 -2.64 -5.09 -14.67
N PRO A 117 -2.35 -3.79 -14.73
CA PRO A 117 -1.96 -3.12 -15.98
C PRO A 117 -0.55 -3.49 -16.47
N ILE A 118 0.17 -4.30 -15.72
CA ILE A 118 1.54 -4.74 -15.96
C ILE A 118 1.69 -6.23 -15.66
N ASN A 119 2.71 -6.87 -16.25
CA ASN A 119 3.05 -8.25 -15.90
C ASN A 119 3.62 -8.33 -14.49
N TRP A 120 3.16 -9.33 -13.72
CA TRP A 120 3.68 -9.62 -12.39
C TRP A 120 4.37 -10.98 -12.39
N GLU A 121 5.68 -10.97 -12.13
CA GLU A 121 6.49 -12.20 -12.11
C GLU A 121 7.26 -12.30 -10.80
N SER A 122 6.61 -12.82 -9.77
CA SER A 122 7.25 -13.06 -8.47
C SER A 122 6.76 -14.37 -7.86
N LYS A 123 7.68 -15.11 -7.25
CA LYS A 123 7.38 -16.26 -6.39
C LYS A 123 7.54 -15.92 -4.90
N ILE A 124 7.89 -14.67 -4.60
CA ILE A 124 8.20 -14.18 -3.24
C ILE A 124 7.11 -13.21 -2.80
N PHE A 125 6.67 -12.33 -3.69
CA PHE A 125 5.76 -11.24 -3.38
C PHE A 125 4.42 -11.41 -4.08
N VAL A 126 3.33 -11.10 -3.37
CA VAL A 126 1.95 -11.14 -3.85
C VAL A 126 1.40 -9.72 -3.85
N PRO A 127 0.92 -9.19 -5.00
CA PRO A 127 0.34 -7.86 -5.09
C PRO A 127 -1.06 -7.86 -4.44
N TYR A 128 -1.49 -6.71 -3.89
CA TYR A 128 -2.82 -6.58 -3.31
C TYR A 128 -3.58 -5.32 -3.73
N ASN A 129 -2.90 -4.29 -4.21
CA ASN A 129 -3.50 -3.13 -4.83
C ASN A 129 -2.57 -2.50 -5.88
N PHE A 130 -3.10 -1.60 -6.69
CA PHE A 130 -2.30 -0.78 -7.57
C PHE A 130 -2.94 0.59 -7.80
N GLY A 131 -2.14 1.53 -8.28
CA GLY A 131 -2.58 2.85 -8.71
C GLY A 131 -1.62 3.45 -9.72
N TYR A 132 -1.94 4.65 -10.18
CA TYR A 132 -1.07 5.43 -11.06
C TYR A 132 -0.76 6.74 -10.35
N PHE A 133 0.50 7.10 -10.21
CA PHE A 133 0.84 8.41 -9.68
C PHE A 133 0.30 9.51 -10.61
N ALA A 134 -0.25 10.54 -9.99
CA ALA A 134 -0.84 11.65 -10.70
C ALA A 134 -0.69 12.97 -9.93
N PHE A 135 -0.81 14.06 -10.64
CA PHE A 135 -0.95 15.38 -10.04
C PHE A 135 -2.44 15.69 -9.93
N VAL A 136 -2.92 15.81 -8.69
CA VAL A 136 -4.31 16.09 -8.35
C VAL A 136 -4.50 17.58 -8.19
N TYR A 137 -5.64 18.09 -8.67
CA TYR A 137 -5.96 19.51 -8.69
C TYR A 137 -7.47 19.75 -8.53
N ASN A 138 -7.86 20.99 -8.19
CA ASN A 138 -9.25 21.39 -8.14
C ASN A 138 -9.63 22.13 -9.43
N ASN A 139 -10.63 21.61 -10.15
CA ASN A 139 -11.15 22.14 -11.42
C ASN A 139 -11.68 23.59 -11.30
N LYS A 140 -12.13 24.01 -10.13
CA LYS A 140 -12.56 25.39 -9.90
C LYS A 140 -11.40 26.37 -9.92
N ASN A 141 -10.25 25.95 -9.40
CA ASN A 141 -9.07 26.79 -9.23
C ASN A 141 -8.10 26.68 -10.42
N LEU A 142 -7.94 25.49 -11.00
CA LEU A 142 -7.02 25.25 -12.12
C LEU A 142 -7.79 24.83 -13.38
N LYS A 143 -8.15 25.83 -14.22
CA LYS A 143 -8.93 25.60 -15.46
C LYS A 143 -8.16 24.94 -16.58
N THR A 144 -6.84 25.00 -16.54
CA THR A 144 -5.95 24.43 -17.57
C THR A 144 -4.88 23.57 -16.88
N PRO A 145 -5.25 22.35 -16.46
CA PRO A 145 -4.29 21.44 -15.85
C PRO A 145 -3.26 20.99 -16.88
N PRO A 146 -2.02 20.69 -16.46
CA PRO A 146 -1.00 20.16 -17.36
C PRO A 146 -1.40 18.76 -17.86
N LYS A 147 -1.21 18.53 -19.17
CA LYS A 147 -1.51 17.26 -19.85
C LYS A 147 -0.28 16.39 -20.10
N SER A 148 0.87 16.87 -19.67
CA SER A 148 2.14 16.15 -19.76
C SER A 148 3.10 16.58 -18.67
N MET A 149 4.12 15.79 -18.40
CA MET A 149 5.19 16.16 -17.48
C MET A 149 5.95 17.39 -18.00
N ASP A 150 6.13 17.51 -19.32
CA ASP A 150 6.75 18.68 -19.93
C ASP A 150 5.92 19.96 -19.71
N GLU A 151 4.61 19.91 -19.82
CA GLU A 151 3.75 21.06 -19.50
C GLU A 151 3.80 21.39 -18.00
N LEU A 152 3.78 20.41 -17.13
CA LEU A 152 3.95 20.59 -15.69
C LEU A 152 5.26 21.31 -15.38
N ILE A 153 6.36 20.88 -15.99
CA ILE A 153 7.70 21.42 -15.76
C ILE A 153 7.87 22.83 -16.36
N ASN A 154 7.41 23.04 -17.59
CA ASN A 154 7.78 24.23 -18.37
C ASN A 154 6.68 25.29 -18.42
N SER A 155 5.40 24.92 -18.42
CA SER A 155 4.29 25.81 -18.76
C SER A 155 3.42 26.19 -17.56
N THR A 156 3.20 25.30 -16.58
CA THR A 156 2.33 25.62 -15.43
C THR A 156 2.92 26.72 -14.54
N LYS A 157 2.04 27.58 -14.03
CA LYS A 157 2.35 28.55 -12.97
C LYS A 157 1.80 28.09 -11.60
N ALA A 158 1.19 26.91 -11.57
CA ALA A 158 0.58 26.37 -10.36
C ALA A 158 1.64 26.08 -9.28
N ARG A 159 1.23 26.28 -8.04
CA ARG A 159 2.00 25.94 -6.84
C ARG A 159 1.87 24.45 -6.58
N ILE A 160 2.99 23.74 -6.53
CA ILE A 160 3.00 22.28 -6.43
C ILE A 160 3.50 21.88 -5.05
N VAL A 161 2.81 20.95 -4.41
CA VAL A 161 3.30 20.24 -3.22
C VAL A 161 3.56 18.77 -3.58
N ILE A 162 4.68 18.28 -3.11
CA ILE A 162 5.09 16.86 -3.26
C ILE A 162 5.52 16.30 -1.91
N GLN A 163 5.84 14.99 -1.90
CA GLN A 163 6.38 14.31 -0.74
C GLN A 163 7.87 14.00 -0.93
N ASP A 164 8.57 13.85 0.19
CA ASP A 164 9.99 13.47 0.20
C ASP A 164 10.17 12.03 -0.31
N PRO A 165 10.98 11.79 -1.35
CA PRO A 165 11.21 10.45 -1.89
C PRO A 165 11.87 9.48 -0.91
N ARG A 166 12.45 9.98 0.18
CA ARG A 166 13.11 9.15 1.21
C ARG A 166 12.11 8.57 2.21
N THR A 167 10.92 9.17 2.31
CA THR A 167 9.94 8.85 3.35
C THR A 167 8.53 8.57 2.83
N SER A 168 8.29 8.72 1.51
CA SER A 168 6.96 8.56 0.93
C SER A 168 6.98 7.85 -0.41
N THR A 169 6.07 6.88 -0.59
CA THR A 169 5.87 6.15 -1.85
C THR A 169 5.59 7.08 -3.04
N PRO A 170 4.66 8.07 -2.99
CA PRO A 170 4.47 8.98 -4.12
C PRO A 170 5.71 9.83 -4.42
N GLY A 171 6.44 10.29 -3.41
CA GLY A 171 7.68 11.04 -3.61
C GLY A 171 8.73 10.23 -4.34
N LEU A 172 8.96 8.98 -3.93
CA LEU A 172 9.86 8.05 -4.62
C LEU A 172 9.34 7.71 -6.01
N GLY A 173 8.03 7.52 -6.15
CA GLY A 173 7.36 7.29 -7.43
C GLY A 173 7.57 8.44 -8.43
N LEU A 174 7.52 9.70 -7.98
CA LEU A 174 7.82 10.84 -8.86
C LEU A 174 9.28 10.83 -9.33
N LEU A 175 10.21 10.48 -8.46
CA LEU A 175 11.62 10.38 -8.83
C LEU A 175 11.84 9.33 -9.91
N THR A 176 11.24 8.16 -9.76
CA THR A 176 11.31 7.07 -10.74
C THR A 176 10.55 7.41 -12.02
N TRP A 177 9.40 8.09 -11.94
CA TRP A 177 8.65 8.58 -13.09
C TRP A 177 9.47 9.58 -13.92
N MET A 178 10.12 10.53 -13.28
CA MET A 178 11.04 11.47 -13.93
C MET A 178 12.19 10.73 -14.62
N LYS A 179 12.76 9.71 -13.97
CA LYS A 179 13.83 8.89 -14.57
C LYS A 179 13.32 8.08 -15.76
N ALA A 180 12.09 7.54 -15.70
CA ALA A 180 11.46 6.82 -16.79
C ALA A 180 11.29 7.68 -18.05
N LEU A 181 10.85 8.93 -17.85
CA LEU A 181 10.58 9.85 -18.97
C LEU A 181 11.84 10.47 -19.57
N TYR A 182 12.81 10.83 -18.74
CA TYR A 182 13.91 11.70 -19.16
C TYR A 182 15.31 11.03 -19.14
N GLY A 183 15.41 9.81 -18.62
CA GLY A 183 16.70 9.12 -18.58
C GLY A 183 17.78 9.97 -17.90
N ASP A 184 18.85 10.29 -18.63
CA ASP A 184 19.99 11.08 -18.12
C ASP A 184 19.65 12.58 -17.96
N ASP A 185 18.64 13.08 -18.67
CA ASP A 185 18.14 14.46 -18.53
C ASP A 185 17.22 14.64 -17.32
N ALA A 186 16.90 13.58 -16.56
CA ALA A 186 16.01 13.64 -15.39
C ALA A 186 16.46 14.70 -14.38
N LYS A 187 17.75 14.78 -14.06
CA LYS A 187 18.30 15.78 -13.11
C LYS A 187 18.05 17.21 -13.56
N LYS A 188 18.21 17.49 -14.87
CA LYS A 188 17.97 18.82 -15.45
C LYS A 188 16.49 19.19 -15.36
N ASN A 189 15.60 18.27 -15.69
CA ASN A 189 14.15 18.50 -15.65
C ASN A 189 13.64 18.58 -14.20
N TRP A 190 14.19 17.79 -13.28
CA TRP A 190 13.93 17.92 -11.85
C TRP A 190 14.29 19.33 -11.33
N SER A 191 15.42 19.88 -11.73
CA SER A 191 15.84 21.23 -11.34
C SER A 191 14.86 22.33 -11.82
N LYS A 192 14.14 22.09 -12.92
CA LYS A 192 13.09 23.01 -13.40
C LYS A 192 11.79 22.83 -12.59
N LEU A 193 11.35 21.56 -12.36
CA LEU A 193 10.17 21.24 -11.57
C LEU A 193 10.31 21.80 -10.14
N ASN A 194 11.48 21.65 -9.54
CA ASN A 194 11.77 22.13 -8.18
C ASN A 194 11.49 23.63 -7.96
N LYS A 195 11.58 24.43 -9.01
CA LYS A 195 11.26 25.89 -8.92
C LYS A 195 9.77 26.17 -8.73
N LYS A 196 8.91 25.18 -8.93
CA LYS A 196 7.45 25.28 -8.80
C LYS A 196 6.94 24.58 -7.54
N ILE A 197 7.80 23.79 -6.91
CA ILE A 197 7.50 23.09 -5.66
C ILE A 197 7.60 24.08 -4.52
N ILE A 198 6.45 24.29 -3.85
CA ILE A 198 6.37 25.21 -2.71
C ILE A 198 6.69 24.53 -1.38
N SER A 199 6.47 23.20 -1.31
CA SER A 199 6.77 22.41 -0.12
C SER A 199 7.03 20.95 -0.50
N VAL A 200 7.90 20.30 0.31
CA VAL A 200 8.17 18.86 0.28
C VAL A 200 7.84 18.32 1.67
N THR A 201 6.74 17.58 1.78
CA THR A 201 6.27 17.05 3.07
C THR A 201 6.88 15.69 3.37
N LYS A 202 6.86 15.27 4.63
CA LYS A 202 7.33 13.94 5.04
C LYS A 202 6.44 12.83 4.46
N GLY A 203 5.10 13.03 4.45
CA GLY A 203 4.13 12.04 4.03
C GLY A 203 3.01 12.62 3.18
N TRP A 204 2.19 11.71 2.66
CA TRP A 204 1.08 12.03 1.77
C TRP A 204 -0.02 12.83 2.45
N THR A 205 -0.43 12.45 3.65
CA THR A 205 -1.53 13.08 4.40
C THR A 205 -1.29 14.58 4.60
N ASP A 206 -0.07 14.96 4.97
CA ASP A 206 0.30 16.37 5.16
C ASP A 206 0.22 17.15 3.84
N ALA A 207 0.78 16.62 2.75
CA ALA A 207 0.70 17.27 1.43
C ALA A 207 -0.74 17.44 0.94
N TYR A 208 -1.56 16.40 1.12
CA TYR A 208 -2.90 16.37 0.58
C TYR A 208 -3.86 17.28 1.37
N TYR A 209 -3.89 17.13 2.69
CA TYR A 209 -4.88 17.86 3.51
C TYR A 209 -4.38 19.23 3.96
N ASN A 210 -3.14 19.36 4.44
CA ASN A 210 -2.66 20.61 5.02
C ASN A 210 -2.18 21.62 3.97
N PHE A 211 -1.82 21.17 2.77
CA PHE A 211 -1.42 22.07 1.68
C PHE A 211 -2.47 22.17 0.58
N PHE A 212 -2.86 21.05 -0.03
CA PHE A 212 -3.74 21.08 -1.20
C PHE A 212 -5.19 21.39 -0.82
N MET A 213 -5.80 20.62 0.09
CA MET A 213 -7.19 20.85 0.51
C MET A 213 -7.35 22.16 1.28
N ALA A 214 -6.32 22.62 1.98
CA ALA A 214 -6.29 23.94 2.62
C ALA A 214 -6.12 25.11 1.63
N GLY A 215 -5.87 24.83 0.33
CA GLY A 215 -5.70 25.86 -0.70
C GLY A 215 -4.33 26.54 -0.74
N GLU A 216 -3.36 26.02 0.01
CA GLU A 216 -1.97 26.51 -0.01
C GLU A 216 -1.22 26.08 -1.28
N ALA A 217 -1.57 24.91 -1.85
CA ALA A 217 -1.07 24.43 -3.13
C ALA A 217 -2.21 24.28 -4.14
N ASP A 218 -1.89 24.50 -5.42
CA ASP A 218 -2.85 24.32 -6.52
C ASP A 218 -2.86 22.88 -7.05
N ILE A 219 -1.75 22.19 -6.88
CA ILE A 219 -1.51 20.82 -7.34
C ILE A 219 -0.79 20.04 -6.24
N VAL A 220 -1.22 18.79 -6.03
CA VAL A 220 -0.56 17.84 -5.14
C VAL A 220 -0.20 16.55 -5.88
N LEU A 221 0.97 16.00 -5.58
CA LEU A 221 1.32 14.65 -6.03
C LEU A 221 0.51 13.62 -5.25
N SER A 222 -0.23 12.76 -5.98
CA SER A 222 -1.07 11.70 -5.40
C SER A 222 -1.29 10.59 -6.45
N TYR A 223 -2.52 10.11 -6.58
CA TYR A 223 -2.90 9.02 -7.48
C TYR A 223 -4.09 9.41 -8.36
N THR A 224 -4.23 8.76 -9.53
CA THR A 224 -5.41 8.95 -10.40
C THR A 224 -6.71 8.54 -9.72
N SER A 225 -6.65 7.68 -8.71
CA SER A 225 -7.79 7.23 -7.91
C SER A 225 -8.22 8.22 -6.81
N SER A 226 -7.39 9.20 -6.46
CA SER A 226 -7.71 10.14 -5.37
C SER A 226 -9.06 10.86 -5.51
N PRO A 227 -9.51 11.26 -6.72
CA PRO A 227 -10.83 11.89 -6.88
C PRO A 227 -12.01 11.00 -6.47
N ALA A 228 -11.86 9.66 -6.54
CA ALA A 228 -12.94 8.75 -6.14
C ALA A 228 -13.35 8.93 -4.67
N ALA A 229 -12.41 9.22 -3.77
CA ALA A 229 -12.71 9.49 -2.37
C ALA A 229 -13.66 10.70 -2.21
N HIS A 230 -13.36 11.79 -2.92
CA HIS A 230 -14.20 13.00 -2.89
C HIS A 230 -15.58 12.74 -3.49
N ILE A 231 -15.68 11.95 -4.55
CA ILE A 231 -16.97 11.57 -5.14
C ILE A 231 -17.77 10.68 -4.19
N MET A 232 -17.14 9.65 -3.59
CA MET A 232 -17.82 8.69 -2.72
C MET A 232 -18.30 9.30 -1.40
N PHE A 233 -17.48 10.15 -0.78
CA PHE A 233 -17.73 10.58 0.60
C PHE A 233 -18.24 12.02 0.71
N GLU A 234 -18.03 12.85 -0.32
CA GLU A 234 -18.34 14.28 -0.28
C GLU A 234 -19.28 14.70 -1.43
N GLU A 235 -19.63 13.81 -2.35
CA GLU A 235 -20.33 14.12 -3.62
C GLU A 235 -19.64 15.27 -4.39
N ASN A 236 -18.30 15.35 -4.26
CA ASN A 236 -17.49 16.43 -4.79
C ASN A 236 -16.77 15.98 -6.09
N TYR A 237 -17.19 16.54 -7.21
CA TYR A 237 -16.65 16.29 -8.55
C TYR A 237 -15.64 17.37 -9.00
N ASP A 238 -15.27 18.28 -8.11
CA ASP A 238 -14.33 19.36 -8.46
C ASP A 238 -12.86 18.92 -8.39
N ILE A 239 -12.58 17.83 -7.69
CA ILE A 239 -11.22 17.27 -7.60
C ILE A 239 -10.98 16.32 -8.76
N SER A 240 -9.87 16.51 -9.46
CA SER A 240 -9.47 15.73 -10.62
C SER A 240 -8.00 15.37 -10.55
N ALA A 241 -7.61 14.37 -11.34
CA ALA A 241 -6.23 13.93 -11.47
C ALA A 241 -5.74 14.09 -12.92
N SER A 242 -4.48 14.46 -13.09
CA SER A 242 -3.87 14.57 -14.42
C SER A 242 -3.61 13.18 -15.01
N THR A 243 -4.09 12.95 -16.22
CA THR A 243 -3.67 11.84 -17.08
C THR A 243 -2.71 12.39 -18.13
N PHE A 244 -1.46 11.97 -18.08
CA PHE A 244 -0.43 12.48 -18.96
C PHE A 244 -0.36 11.72 -20.29
N THR A 245 -0.13 12.45 -21.38
CA THR A 245 -0.09 11.88 -22.74
C THR A 245 0.99 10.81 -22.92
N GLU A 246 2.10 10.95 -22.22
CA GLU A 246 3.19 9.97 -22.18
C GLU A 246 2.90 8.77 -21.26
N GLY A 247 1.88 8.84 -20.44
CA GLY A 247 1.47 7.85 -19.46
C GLY A 247 1.80 8.25 -18.04
N ASN A 248 1.10 7.60 -17.08
CA ASN A 248 1.33 7.77 -15.63
C ASN A 248 2.05 6.55 -15.08
N TYR A 249 2.99 6.78 -14.16
CA TYR A 249 3.80 5.71 -13.58
C TYR A 249 2.94 4.84 -12.66
N VAL A 250 3.01 3.51 -12.89
CA VAL A 250 2.23 2.53 -12.12
C VAL A 250 2.91 2.27 -10.78
N SER A 251 2.14 2.27 -9.72
CA SER A 251 2.52 1.78 -8.40
C SER A 251 1.73 0.52 -8.08
N VAL A 252 2.41 -0.58 -7.82
CA VAL A 252 1.79 -1.81 -7.30
C VAL A 252 2.32 -2.05 -5.91
N GLU A 253 1.43 -2.19 -4.94
CA GLU A 253 1.81 -2.57 -3.58
C GLU A 253 1.68 -4.07 -3.40
N PHE A 254 2.58 -4.63 -2.60
CA PHE A 254 2.68 -6.07 -2.41
C PHE A 254 3.00 -6.48 -0.97
N ALA A 255 2.77 -7.74 -0.68
CA ALA A 255 3.15 -8.39 0.57
C ALA A 255 4.12 -9.55 0.33
N GLY A 256 4.90 -9.90 1.37
CA GLY A 256 5.79 -11.05 1.37
C GLY A 256 5.91 -11.68 2.75
N ILE A 257 6.09 -13.00 2.78
CA ILE A 257 6.32 -13.78 4.01
C ILE A 257 7.80 -13.67 4.37
N LEU A 258 8.10 -13.46 5.64
CA LEU A 258 9.47 -13.43 6.13
C LEU A 258 9.99 -14.85 6.41
N LYS A 259 11.25 -15.12 6.11
CA LYS A 259 11.91 -16.42 6.37
C LYS A 259 11.98 -16.76 7.85
N SER A 260 11.96 -15.77 8.73
CA SER A 260 11.92 -15.91 10.19
C SER A 260 10.55 -16.32 10.72
N SER A 261 9.49 -16.26 9.90
CA SER A 261 8.15 -16.66 10.31
C SER A 261 8.11 -18.13 10.71
N THR A 262 7.48 -18.40 11.85
CA THR A 262 7.15 -19.77 12.30
C THR A 262 5.71 -20.15 11.95
N ASN A 263 4.92 -19.21 11.38
CA ASN A 263 3.50 -19.36 11.05
C ASN A 263 3.27 -19.46 9.53
N ASN A 264 4.14 -20.18 8.81
CA ASN A 264 4.15 -20.20 7.34
C ASN A 264 2.82 -20.60 6.70
N GLU A 265 2.08 -21.54 7.30
CA GLU A 265 0.77 -21.94 6.80
C GLU A 265 -0.22 -20.79 6.87
N MET A 266 -0.34 -20.15 8.03
CA MET A 266 -1.26 -19.03 8.25
C MET A 266 -0.84 -17.79 7.45
N ALA A 267 0.46 -17.55 7.30
CA ALA A 267 0.98 -16.49 6.43
C ALA A 267 0.57 -16.70 4.95
N ASN A 268 0.63 -17.94 4.45
CA ASN A 268 0.14 -18.26 3.10
C ASN A 268 -1.39 -18.14 2.99
N ASN A 269 -2.14 -18.49 4.04
CA ASN A 269 -3.58 -18.28 4.10
C ASN A 269 -3.92 -16.79 4.02
N PHE A 270 -3.17 -15.92 4.71
CA PHE A 270 -3.32 -14.48 4.59
C PHE A 270 -3.02 -13.97 3.18
N LEU A 271 -1.93 -14.40 2.55
CA LEU A 271 -1.64 -14.03 1.17
C LEU A 271 -2.73 -14.50 0.18
N ASN A 272 -3.34 -15.66 0.42
CA ASN A 272 -4.47 -16.11 -0.39
C ASN A 272 -5.74 -15.30 -0.11
N PHE A 273 -5.99 -14.94 1.16
CA PHE A 273 -7.11 -14.09 1.57
C PHE A 273 -6.99 -12.70 0.93
N MET A 274 -5.78 -12.13 0.79
CA MET A 274 -5.57 -10.86 0.08
C MET A 274 -6.10 -10.86 -1.37
N LEU A 275 -6.24 -12.03 -2.00
CA LEU A 275 -6.75 -12.19 -3.37
C LEU A 275 -8.23 -12.58 -3.41
N SER A 276 -8.90 -12.66 -2.26
CA SER A 276 -10.33 -12.96 -2.19
C SER A 276 -11.18 -11.75 -2.51
N ASP A 277 -12.43 -11.99 -2.87
CA ASP A 277 -13.39 -10.91 -3.13
C ASP A 277 -13.66 -10.08 -1.87
N GLU A 278 -13.65 -10.71 -0.69
CA GLU A 278 -13.82 -10.05 0.61
C GLU A 278 -12.74 -8.98 0.82
N PHE A 279 -11.46 -9.34 0.66
CA PHE A 279 -10.37 -8.40 0.82
C PHE A 279 -10.36 -7.35 -0.30
N GLN A 280 -10.47 -7.78 -1.55
CA GLN A 280 -10.29 -6.90 -2.69
C GLN A 280 -11.42 -5.87 -2.85
N SER A 281 -12.64 -6.16 -2.38
CA SER A 281 -13.76 -5.20 -2.40
C SER A 281 -13.61 -4.06 -1.38
N ILE A 282 -12.77 -4.22 -0.35
CA ILE A 282 -12.48 -3.19 0.65
C ILE A 282 -11.53 -2.12 0.07
N ILE A 283 -10.56 -2.51 -0.74
CA ILE A 283 -9.47 -1.67 -1.25
C ILE A 283 -9.95 -0.38 -1.93
N PRO A 284 -10.94 -0.39 -2.84
CA PRO A 284 -11.38 0.83 -3.53
C PRO A 284 -11.97 1.89 -2.61
N SER A 285 -12.60 1.49 -1.50
CA SER A 285 -13.30 2.43 -0.60
C SER A 285 -12.49 2.86 0.61
N THR A 286 -11.46 2.12 0.99
CA THR A 286 -10.67 2.42 2.20
C THR A 286 -9.22 2.79 1.88
N ASN A 287 -8.59 2.12 0.92
CA ASN A 287 -7.23 2.46 0.48
C ASN A 287 -7.22 3.40 -0.74
N ILE A 288 -8.38 3.62 -1.37
CA ILE A 288 -8.55 4.46 -2.57
C ILE A 288 -7.58 4.06 -3.68
N MET A 289 -7.38 2.77 -3.84
CA MET A 289 -6.53 2.16 -4.86
C MET A 289 -7.35 1.19 -5.72
N TYR A 290 -6.81 0.76 -6.86
CA TYR A 290 -7.44 -0.28 -7.67
C TYR A 290 -7.15 -1.67 -7.08
N PRO A 291 -8.14 -2.57 -7.05
CA PRO A 291 -7.94 -3.96 -6.66
C PRO A 291 -7.10 -4.70 -7.72
N VAL A 292 -6.36 -5.72 -7.29
CA VAL A 292 -5.55 -6.55 -8.20
C VAL A 292 -6.31 -7.71 -8.82
N THR A 293 -7.54 -7.95 -8.39
CA THR A 293 -8.42 -8.97 -8.97
C THR A 293 -9.62 -8.32 -9.68
N ASN A 294 -10.43 -9.12 -10.34
CA ASN A 294 -11.53 -8.61 -11.14
C ASN A 294 -12.77 -8.34 -10.26
N ILE A 295 -12.72 -7.26 -9.47
CA ILE A 295 -13.81 -6.79 -8.59
C ILE A 295 -14.60 -5.68 -9.29
N LYS A 296 -15.91 -5.67 -9.08
CA LYS A 296 -16.78 -4.56 -9.50
C LYS A 296 -16.44 -3.31 -8.66
N LEU A 297 -15.94 -2.29 -9.32
CA LEU A 297 -15.63 -1.00 -8.70
C LEU A 297 -16.93 -0.22 -8.39
N THR A 298 -16.85 0.73 -7.46
CA THR A 298 -17.92 1.69 -7.19
C THR A 298 -18.10 2.65 -8.36
N ASP A 299 -19.28 3.27 -8.46
CA ASP A 299 -19.59 4.20 -9.56
C ASP A 299 -18.64 5.38 -9.61
N ALA A 300 -18.06 5.79 -8.47
CA ALA A 300 -17.04 6.85 -8.42
C ALA A 300 -15.81 6.55 -9.27
N TYR A 301 -15.43 5.29 -9.40
CA TYR A 301 -14.29 4.89 -10.23
C TYR A 301 -14.61 4.93 -11.73
N ASN A 302 -15.90 4.85 -12.11
CA ASN A 302 -16.32 4.98 -13.51
C ASN A 302 -16.16 6.40 -14.04
N GLU A 303 -16.10 7.40 -13.14
CA GLU A 303 -15.83 8.81 -13.47
C GLU A 303 -14.33 9.11 -13.66
N LEU A 304 -13.45 8.16 -13.36
CA LEU A 304 -12.01 8.37 -13.43
C LEU A 304 -11.46 7.98 -14.81
N GLU A 305 -10.56 8.81 -15.32
CA GLU A 305 -9.78 8.49 -16.50
C GLU A 305 -8.62 7.56 -16.13
N ILE A 306 -8.52 6.42 -16.81
CA ILE A 306 -7.41 5.47 -16.65
C ILE A 306 -6.29 5.85 -17.63
N PRO A 307 -5.11 6.23 -17.14
CA PRO A 307 -4.01 6.62 -18.01
C PRO A 307 -3.35 5.40 -18.67
N LYS A 308 -2.56 5.66 -19.69
CA LYS A 308 -1.62 4.68 -20.20
C LYS A 308 -0.61 4.31 -19.11
N PRO A 309 -0.41 3.00 -18.83
CA PRO A 309 0.58 2.60 -17.82
C PRO A 309 2.01 2.89 -18.31
N LEU A 310 2.79 3.50 -17.43
CA LEU A 310 4.22 3.70 -17.60
C LEU A 310 4.96 2.98 -16.47
N GLN A 311 6.02 2.26 -16.82
CA GLN A 311 6.84 1.53 -15.85
C GLN A 311 8.31 1.55 -16.32
N LEU A 312 9.22 1.74 -15.36
CA LEU A 312 10.63 1.42 -15.58
C LEU A 312 10.84 -0.10 -15.48
N LYS A 313 11.75 -0.62 -16.28
CA LYS A 313 12.26 -1.97 -16.04
C LYS A 313 13.08 -1.93 -14.75
N HIS A 314 12.87 -2.89 -13.86
CA HIS A 314 13.52 -2.95 -12.53
C HIS A 314 15.04 -2.72 -12.57
N LYS A 315 15.72 -3.16 -13.64
CA LYS A 315 17.17 -2.96 -13.82
C LYS A 315 17.63 -1.51 -13.95
N ASP A 316 16.69 -0.59 -14.20
CA ASP A 316 17.00 0.83 -14.44
C ASP A 316 16.82 1.69 -13.17
N ILE A 317 16.32 1.12 -12.07
CA ILE A 317 16.16 1.79 -10.78
C ILE A 317 17.47 1.69 -10.02
N ASN A 318 18.33 2.68 -10.17
CA ASN A 318 19.57 2.76 -9.38
C ASN A 318 19.31 3.50 -8.07
N LEU A 319 19.16 2.75 -6.99
CA LEU A 319 18.90 3.25 -5.64
C LEU A 319 19.98 4.18 -5.08
N SER A 320 21.18 4.20 -5.64
CA SER A 320 22.22 5.18 -5.26
C SER A 320 21.80 6.64 -5.52
N LEU A 321 20.72 6.86 -6.32
CA LEU A 321 20.13 8.18 -6.53
C LEU A 321 19.24 8.64 -5.36
N ILE A 322 18.82 7.73 -4.50
CA ILE A 322 17.93 8.02 -3.36
C ILE A 322 18.76 8.33 -2.11
N GLN A 323 19.97 7.85 -2.03
CA GLN A 323 20.87 8.01 -0.88
C GLN A 323 21.74 9.29 -0.91
N ARG A 324 21.63 10.10 -1.94
CA ARG A 324 22.33 11.40 -2.09
C ARG A 324 21.36 12.57 -2.10
#